data_c563c7ab02af903d5db281e988e71cd0
#
_entry.id   c563c7ab02af903d5db281e988e71cd0
#
_cell.length_a   1.000
_cell.length_b   1.000
_cell.length_c   1.000
_cell.angle_alpha   90.00
_cell.angle_beta   90.00
_cell.angle_gamma   90.00
#
_symmetry.space_group_name_H-M   'P 1'
#
loop_
_entity.id
_entity.type
_entity.pdbx_description
1 polymer ?
#
loop_
_entity_poly.entity_id
_entity_poly.type
_entity_poly.pdbx_seq_one_letter_code
_entity_poly.pdbx_strand_id
1 'polypeptide(L)'
;MNQANRLAGGQIDRSQTFKFKFDGKNFVGHPGDTLASALLANDVRLMGRSFKYHRPRGILTAGSEEPNAIVELREGARQEPNTRATTAELFDGLTAKSQNKVGSLKFDLMAINDRFSNFLTAGFYYKTFMWPAAFWEKVYEPIIRKAAGLGSISFKDDPDSYDRGFLYCDLLIIGAGPAGLAAALVAAKSGAEVILADEDFNMGGRLNSERFSLNNQSGVDWARSTVLELKSFQNVRLMPRTTILGVFDHGIYGALERVSDHLLVPQAGKPRQILWQIYTKRSLLCAGATERPIAFENNDRPGIMLAGAMRSYANRWAVTPSQSVAIFTNNDDGHKTAIDLKALGVNIAGVVDIRLDAPDSDLYEVIAGGQVVNTNGRLGLTTVTVSTPNGKTRSLACGALGVSGGWNPNIHLTSHHRGRPVWSDDIAAFCPPTDGPAGLSVAGAALGSFTTAGALSSGAKKATVALEELGFKPTKAVLPEAEGTITKMTPFWYVEGCSRAWLDQQNDVTVKDVKLSHQENFVSVEHLKRYT
;
A
#
# COMPACT_ATOMS: atom_id res chain seq x y z
N MET A 1 19.16 -21.71 4.44
CA MET A 1 18.97 -21.28 3.04
C MET A 1 19.41 -19.83 2.93
N ASN A 2 20.19 -19.49 1.91
CA ASN A 2 20.65 -18.12 1.72
C ASN A 2 19.52 -17.29 1.09
N GLN A 3 19.08 -16.20 1.73
CA GLN A 3 18.08 -15.28 1.21
C GLN A 3 18.77 -14.33 0.23
N ALA A 4 18.74 -14.67 -1.08
CA ALA A 4 19.52 -14.00 -2.13
C ALA A 4 19.29 -12.49 -2.24
N ASN A 5 18.11 -12.02 -1.84
CA ASN A 5 17.73 -10.60 -1.94
C ASN A 5 17.70 -9.90 -0.56
N ARG A 6 18.22 -10.53 0.50
CA ARG A 6 18.31 -9.91 1.82
C ARG A 6 19.54 -9.00 1.90
N LEU A 7 19.33 -7.75 2.23
CA LEU A 7 20.34 -6.72 2.43
C LEU A 7 20.83 -6.71 3.89
N ALA A 8 21.84 -5.92 4.20
CA ALA A 8 22.26 -5.64 5.57
C ALA A 8 21.26 -4.67 6.26
N GLY A 9 21.18 -4.71 7.59
CA GLY A 9 20.32 -3.81 8.39
C GLY A 9 18.86 -4.23 8.44
N GLY A 10 17.94 -3.25 8.40
CA GLY A 10 16.50 -3.43 8.57
C GLY A 10 16.05 -3.45 10.02
N GLN A 11 14.74 -3.59 10.23
CA GLN A 11 14.11 -3.58 11.56
C GLN A 11 13.59 -4.98 11.94
N ILE A 12 14.06 -6.03 11.26
CA ILE A 12 13.73 -7.44 11.55
C ILE A 12 14.67 -8.02 12.60
N ASP A 13 14.18 -8.97 13.38
CA ASP A 13 15.01 -9.71 14.36
C ASP A 13 15.70 -10.90 13.69
N ARG A 14 16.97 -10.73 13.34
CA ARG A 14 17.79 -11.76 12.69
C ARG A 14 18.34 -12.83 13.65
N SER A 15 18.17 -12.66 14.97
CA SER A 15 18.56 -13.66 15.95
C SER A 15 17.68 -14.91 15.90
N GLN A 16 16.47 -14.74 15.34
CA GLN A 16 15.48 -15.80 15.19
C GLN A 16 15.14 -16.04 13.71
N THR A 17 14.77 -17.28 13.40
CA THR A 17 14.37 -17.69 12.05
C THR A 17 13.02 -18.38 12.12
N PHE A 18 12.06 -17.88 11.33
CA PHE A 18 10.77 -18.50 11.11
C PHE A 18 10.78 -19.36 9.84
N LYS A 19 10.18 -20.55 9.92
CA LYS A 19 9.96 -21.43 8.78
C LYS A 19 8.51 -21.27 8.31
N PHE A 20 8.32 -21.12 7.02
CA PHE A 20 6.98 -21.00 6.45
C PHE A 20 6.87 -21.69 5.09
N LYS A 21 5.65 -21.89 4.61
CA LYS A 21 5.38 -22.51 3.31
C LYS A 21 4.63 -21.56 2.39
N PHE A 22 5.02 -21.54 1.12
CA PHE A 22 4.27 -20.88 0.06
C PHE A 22 4.14 -21.82 -1.14
N ASP A 23 2.91 -22.09 -1.60
CA ASP A 23 2.60 -23.06 -2.67
C ASP A 23 3.31 -24.42 -2.46
N GLY A 24 3.31 -24.92 -1.21
CA GLY A 24 3.92 -26.19 -0.82
C GLY A 24 5.45 -26.20 -0.70
N LYS A 25 6.13 -25.10 -0.99
CA LYS A 25 7.58 -24.96 -0.83
C LYS A 25 7.95 -24.35 0.50
N ASN A 26 9.03 -24.82 1.12
CA ASN A 26 9.54 -24.30 2.37
C ASN A 26 10.44 -23.09 2.14
N PHE A 27 10.26 -22.07 2.96
CA PHE A 27 11.05 -20.83 2.99
C PHE A 27 11.41 -20.47 4.42
N VAL A 28 12.30 -19.49 4.56
CA VAL A 28 12.68 -18.91 5.85
C VAL A 28 12.54 -17.40 5.84
N GLY A 29 12.18 -16.84 6.99
CA GLY A 29 12.11 -15.40 7.24
C GLY A 29 12.46 -15.10 8.70
N HIS A 30 12.18 -13.88 9.14
CA HIS A 30 12.53 -13.41 10.47
C HIS A 30 11.34 -12.74 11.17
N PRO A 31 11.29 -12.69 12.52
CA PRO A 31 10.33 -11.83 13.21
C PRO A 31 10.42 -10.38 12.72
N GLY A 32 9.28 -9.76 12.48
CA GLY A 32 9.18 -8.42 11.90
C GLY A 32 9.05 -8.41 10.37
N ASP A 33 9.25 -9.54 9.68
CA ASP A 33 8.87 -9.68 8.26
C ASP A 33 7.35 -9.71 8.10
N THR A 34 6.88 -9.24 6.94
CA THR A 34 5.59 -9.65 6.37
C THR A 34 5.80 -10.87 5.47
N LEU A 35 4.73 -11.56 5.10
CA LEU A 35 4.83 -12.66 4.12
C LEU A 35 5.44 -12.17 2.81
N ALA A 36 5.07 -10.96 2.34
CA ALA A 36 5.61 -10.36 1.13
C ALA A 36 7.12 -10.08 1.24
N SER A 37 7.60 -9.47 2.33
CA SER A 37 9.02 -9.18 2.52
C SER A 37 9.85 -10.46 2.61
N ALA A 38 9.34 -11.48 3.31
CA ALA A 38 10.02 -12.77 3.42
C ALA A 38 10.09 -13.50 2.06
N LEU A 39 9.03 -13.46 1.25
CA LEU A 39 9.02 -14.04 -0.10
C LEU A 39 9.99 -13.32 -1.03
N LEU A 40 10.00 -11.98 -1.05
CA LEU A 40 10.97 -11.20 -1.84
C LEU A 40 12.42 -11.51 -1.42
N ALA A 41 12.69 -11.64 -0.12
CA ALA A 41 14.02 -12.00 0.38
C ALA A 41 14.50 -13.35 -0.18
N ASN A 42 13.57 -14.28 -0.40
CA ASN A 42 13.81 -15.61 -1.00
C ASN A 42 13.68 -15.62 -2.53
N ASP A 43 13.75 -14.48 -3.20
CA ASP A 43 13.63 -14.29 -4.66
C ASP A 43 12.28 -14.79 -5.26
N VAL A 44 11.21 -14.73 -4.49
CA VAL A 44 9.86 -15.03 -4.96
C VAL A 44 9.19 -13.72 -5.35
N ARG A 45 9.16 -13.42 -6.65
CA ARG A 45 8.56 -12.20 -7.21
C ARG A 45 7.18 -12.43 -7.83
N LEU A 46 6.89 -13.65 -8.27
CA LEU A 46 5.60 -14.04 -8.85
C LEU A 46 4.66 -14.49 -7.73
N MET A 47 3.63 -13.69 -7.46
CA MET A 47 2.71 -13.88 -6.32
C MET A 47 1.35 -14.41 -6.71
N GLY A 48 0.87 -14.08 -7.90
CA GLY A 48 -0.47 -14.42 -8.34
C GLY A 48 -0.62 -14.34 -9.86
N ARG A 49 -1.85 -14.55 -10.29
CA ARG A 49 -2.31 -14.34 -11.66
C ARG A 49 -3.42 -13.31 -11.65
N SER A 50 -3.52 -12.52 -12.71
CA SER A 50 -4.52 -11.46 -12.80
C SER A 50 -5.94 -12.02 -12.94
N PHE A 51 -6.93 -11.20 -12.62
CA PHE A 51 -8.33 -11.56 -12.53
C PHE A 51 -8.94 -12.08 -13.86
N LYS A 52 -8.79 -11.33 -14.94
CA LYS A 52 -9.39 -11.59 -16.25
C LYS A 52 -8.49 -12.38 -17.19
N TYR A 53 -7.24 -11.94 -17.29
CA TYR A 53 -6.32 -12.41 -18.31
C TYR A 53 -5.31 -13.44 -17.80
N HIS A 54 -5.31 -13.72 -16.50
CA HIS A 54 -4.34 -14.63 -15.87
C HIS A 54 -2.86 -14.30 -16.17
N ARG A 55 -2.58 -13.01 -16.33
CA ARG A 55 -1.21 -12.50 -16.50
C ARG A 55 -0.41 -12.66 -15.21
N PRO A 56 0.90 -12.87 -15.30
CA PRO A 56 1.75 -12.93 -14.10
C PRO A 56 1.67 -11.62 -13.30
N ARG A 57 1.47 -11.71 -11.99
CA ARG A 57 1.41 -10.58 -11.06
C ARG A 57 2.45 -10.74 -9.96
N GLY A 58 3.12 -9.64 -9.61
CA GLY A 58 4.05 -9.53 -8.49
C GLY A 58 3.51 -8.61 -7.41
N ILE A 59 4.33 -8.33 -6.42
CA ILE A 59 4.05 -7.33 -5.39
C ILE A 59 4.19 -5.95 -6.02
N LEU A 60 3.19 -5.08 -5.84
CA LEU A 60 3.20 -3.70 -6.31
C LEU A 60 3.55 -2.72 -5.19
N THR A 61 3.04 -2.96 -3.99
CA THR A 61 3.10 -2.04 -2.84
C THR A 61 3.72 -2.69 -1.61
N ALA A 62 3.73 -1.98 -0.48
CA ALA A 62 4.20 -2.51 0.80
C ALA A 62 3.14 -2.43 1.92
N GLY A 63 1.92 -2.05 1.59
CA GLY A 63 0.82 -1.80 2.54
C GLY A 63 -0.49 -2.47 2.17
N SER A 64 -1.58 -1.97 2.74
CA SER A 64 -2.95 -2.46 2.56
C SER A 64 -3.54 -2.13 1.17
N GLU A 65 -2.91 -1.27 0.39
CA GLU A 65 -3.30 -0.90 -0.97
C GLU A 65 -2.85 -1.93 -2.03
N GLU A 66 -2.24 -3.05 -1.65
CA GLU A 66 -1.72 -4.09 -2.54
C GLU A 66 -2.82 -4.76 -3.38
N PRO A 67 -2.77 -4.67 -4.73
CA PRO A 67 -3.79 -5.25 -5.60
C PRO A 67 -3.50 -6.68 -6.06
N ASN A 68 -2.24 -7.13 -6.04
CA ASN A 68 -1.79 -8.33 -6.76
C ASN A 68 -1.39 -9.49 -5.86
N ALA A 69 -0.75 -9.20 -4.72
CA ALA A 69 -0.23 -10.21 -3.81
C ALA A 69 -1.31 -10.69 -2.83
N ILE A 70 -2.44 -11.16 -3.39
CA ILE A 70 -3.57 -11.73 -2.67
C ILE A 70 -3.36 -13.23 -2.54
N VAL A 71 -3.38 -13.72 -1.32
CA VAL A 71 -3.08 -15.12 -0.98
C VAL A 71 -4.13 -15.72 -0.06
N GLU A 72 -4.17 -17.04 0.00
CA GLU A 72 -4.87 -17.81 1.01
C GLU A 72 -3.87 -18.13 2.12
N LEU A 73 -4.20 -17.75 3.35
CA LEU A 73 -3.42 -18.08 4.54
C LEU A 73 -4.00 -19.28 5.27
N ARG A 74 -3.14 -20.02 5.94
CA ARG A 74 -3.45 -21.18 6.78
C ARG A 74 -4.11 -22.32 6.01
N GLU A 75 -4.52 -23.35 6.71
CA GLU A 75 -5.18 -24.52 6.15
C GLU A 75 -6.30 -25.01 7.09
N GLY A 76 -7.22 -25.79 6.52
CA GLY A 76 -8.32 -26.39 7.27
C GLY A 76 -9.34 -25.37 7.75
N ALA A 77 -9.78 -25.47 9.00
CA ALA A 77 -10.84 -24.62 9.57
C ALA A 77 -10.42 -23.16 9.71
N ARG A 78 -9.11 -22.88 9.83
CA ARG A 78 -8.55 -21.51 9.91
C ARG A 78 -8.14 -20.92 8.56
N GLN A 79 -8.51 -21.57 7.46
CA GLN A 79 -8.22 -21.07 6.12
C GLN A 79 -8.83 -19.68 5.90
N GLU A 80 -7.99 -18.74 5.44
CA GLU A 80 -8.36 -17.34 5.24
C GLU A 80 -7.99 -16.90 3.83
N PRO A 81 -8.95 -16.84 2.93
CA PRO A 81 -8.72 -16.40 1.55
C PRO A 81 -8.61 -14.87 1.46
N ASN A 82 -8.13 -14.40 0.31
CA ASN A 82 -8.10 -12.99 -0.07
C ASN A 82 -7.31 -12.09 0.89
N THR A 83 -6.28 -12.63 1.55
CA THR A 83 -5.41 -11.86 2.43
C THR A 83 -4.24 -11.26 1.67
N ARG A 84 -3.93 -9.99 1.91
CA ARG A 84 -2.77 -9.34 1.31
C ARG A 84 -1.47 -9.80 1.97
N ALA A 85 -0.55 -10.33 1.19
CA ALA A 85 0.75 -10.80 1.69
C ALA A 85 1.59 -9.65 2.29
N THR A 86 1.33 -8.42 1.88
CA THR A 86 2.00 -7.20 2.34
C THR A 86 1.64 -6.80 3.78
N THR A 87 0.43 -7.17 4.24
CA THR A 87 -0.05 -6.87 5.60
C THR A 87 -0.09 -8.10 6.51
N ALA A 88 0.13 -9.30 5.95
CA ALA A 88 0.22 -10.53 6.72
C ALA A 88 1.57 -10.62 7.43
N GLU A 89 1.58 -10.48 8.77
CA GLU A 89 2.79 -10.65 9.57
C GLU A 89 3.28 -12.11 9.48
N LEU A 90 4.59 -12.29 9.34
CA LEU A 90 5.18 -13.60 9.31
C LEU A 90 5.27 -14.19 10.73
N PHE A 91 4.87 -15.44 10.88
CA PHE A 91 5.05 -16.25 12.08
C PHE A 91 5.56 -17.65 11.74
N ASP A 92 6.15 -18.32 12.70
CA ASP A 92 6.68 -19.67 12.49
C ASP A 92 5.56 -20.66 12.19
N GLY A 93 5.74 -21.48 11.15
CA GLY A 93 4.74 -22.44 10.68
C GLY A 93 3.66 -21.85 9.78
N LEU A 94 3.73 -20.59 9.37
CA LEU A 94 2.77 -20.01 8.42
C LEU A 94 2.70 -20.82 7.13
N THR A 95 1.50 -21.17 6.69
CA THR A 95 1.22 -21.72 5.36
C THR A 95 0.43 -20.73 4.53
N ALA A 96 0.87 -20.52 3.29
CA ALA A 96 0.19 -19.65 2.35
C ALA A 96 0.14 -20.28 0.95
N LYS A 97 -0.91 -19.95 0.21
CA LYS A 97 -1.10 -20.39 -1.19
C LYS A 97 -1.46 -19.21 -2.06
N SER A 98 -0.91 -19.18 -3.27
CA SER A 98 -1.34 -18.22 -4.28
C SER A 98 -2.73 -18.56 -4.79
N GLN A 99 -3.49 -17.54 -5.11
CA GLN A 99 -4.84 -17.65 -5.65
C GLN A 99 -4.86 -17.43 -7.18
N ASN A 100 -6.03 -17.62 -7.79
CA ASN A 100 -6.30 -17.37 -9.20
C ASN A 100 -5.32 -18.07 -10.17
N LYS A 101 -5.18 -19.39 -10.04
CA LYS A 101 -4.38 -20.20 -10.98
C LYS A 101 -5.05 -21.55 -11.24
N VAL A 102 -4.86 -22.09 -12.44
CA VAL A 102 -5.21 -23.46 -12.79
C VAL A 102 -3.94 -24.19 -13.19
N GLY A 103 -3.43 -25.02 -12.29
CA GLY A 103 -2.11 -25.64 -12.37
C GLY A 103 -1.12 -24.99 -11.42
N SER A 104 -0.12 -24.28 -11.92
CA SER A 104 0.87 -23.57 -11.08
C SER A 104 1.04 -22.12 -11.49
N LEU A 105 1.60 -21.28 -10.60
CA LEU A 105 1.90 -19.88 -10.95
C LEU A 105 2.81 -19.76 -12.20
N LYS A 106 3.74 -20.69 -12.37
CA LYS A 106 4.67 -20.66 -13.52
C LYS A 106 4.04 -21.18 -14.80
N PHE A 107 3.06 -22.06 -14.67
CA PHE A 107 2.36 -22.68 -15.78
C PHE A 107 0.86 -22.75 -15.46
N ASP A 108 0.14 -21.70 -15.86
CA ASP A 108 -1.29 -21.53 -15.64
C ASP A 108 -2.03 -21.77 -16.96
N LEU A 109 -2.94 -22.73 -16.97
CA LEU A 109 -3.71 -23.09 -18.16
C LEU A 109 -4.64 -21.96 -18.62
N MET A 110 -5.16 -21.17 -17.66
CA MET A 110 -6.05 -20.04 -17.96
C MET A 110 -5.31 -18.82 -18.55
N ALA A 111 -3.96 -18.82 -18.57
CA ALA A 111 -3.19 -17.77 -19.22
C ALA A 111 -3.48 -17.66 -20.74
N ILE A 112 -4.18 -18.64 -21.32
CA ILE A 112 -4.72 -18.58 -22.68
C ILE A 112 -5.70 -17.42 -22.86
N ASN A 113 -6.39 -16.98 -21.80
CA ASN A 113 -7.32 -15.84 -21.83
C ASN A 113 -6.65 -14.56 -22.31
N ASP A 114 -5.36 -14.39 -22.07
CA ASP A 114 -4.61 -13.22 -22.55
C ASP A 114 -4.56 -13.13 -24.08
N ARG A 115 -4.60 -14.25 -24.79
CA ARG A 115 -4.69 -14.29 -26.26
C ARG A 115 -6.08 -13.92 -26.79
N PHE A 116 -7.12 -14.11 -25.98
CA PHE A 116 -8.50 -13.79 -26.30
C PHE A 116 -8.94 -12.46 -25.66
N SER A 117 -8.01 -11.61 -25.29
CA SER A 117 -8.26 -10.34 -24.59
C SER A 117 -9.24 -9.41 -25.31
N ASN A 118 -9.32 -9.47 -26.66
CA ASN A 118 -10.26 -8.67 -27.44
C ASN A 118 -11.73 -9.01 -27.15
N PHE A 119 -12.03 -10.22 -26.66
CA PHE A 119 -13.39 -10.62 -26.26
C PHE A 119 -13.73 -10.28 -24.80
N LEU A 120 -12.72 -9.90 -24.02
CA LEU A 120 -12.82 -9.60 -22.58
C LEU A 120 -12.63 -8.10 -22.29
N THR A 121 -12.91 -7.23 -23.25
CA THR A 121 -12.81 -5.77 -23.11
C THR A 121 -13.90 -5.21 -22.19
N ALA A 122 -13.86 -3.92 -21.91
CA ALA A 122 -14.90 -3.24 -21.13
C ALA A 122 -16.31 -3.59 -21.62
N GLY A 123 -17.21 -3.85 -20.70
CA GLY A 123 -18.58 -4.25 -21.00
C GLY A 123 -18.75 -5.67 -21.56
N PHE A 124 -17.72 -6.54 -21.49
CA PHE A 124 -17.80 -7.89 -22.07
C PHE A 124 -18.97 -8.73 -21.53
N TYR A 125 -19.41 -8.52 -20.29
CA TYR A 125 -20.60 -9.16 -19.73
C TYR A 125 -21.86 -8.85 -20.53
N TYR A 126 -21.98 -7.64 -21.07
CA TYR A 126 -23.11 -7.18 -21.86
C TYR A 126 -22.97 -7.47 -23.36
N LYS A 127 -21.80 -7.90 -23.83
CA LYS A 127 -21.50 -8.09 -25.25
C LYS A 127 -21.28 -9.55 -25.62
N THR A 128 -20.51 -10.29 -24.81
CA THR A 128 -19.98 -11.60 -25.19
C THR A 128 -20.86 -12.75 -24.70
N PHE A 129 -21.51 -12.63 -23.53
CA PHE A 129 -22.21 -13.73 -22.86
C PHE A 129 -23.73 -13.55 -22.82
N MET A 130 -24.29 -12.75 -23.72
CA MET A 130 -25.73 -12.45 -23.76
C MET A 130 -26.57 -13.52 -24.44
N TRP A 131 -25.98 -14.37 -25.23
CA TRP A 131 -26.75 -15.39 -25.99
C TRP A 131 -26.13 -16.79 -25.82
N PRO A 132 -26.96 -17.83 -25.59
CA PRO A 132 -28.38 -17.80 -25.23
C PRO A 132 -28.59 -17.25 -23.80
N ALA A 133 -29.58 -16.37 -23.60
CA ALA A 133 -29.84 -15.73 -22.30
C ALA A 133 -30.07 -16.75 -21.17
N ALA A 134 -30.69 -17.90 -21.44
CA ALA A 134 -30.91 -18.98 -20.46
C ALA A 134 -29.60 -19.62 -19.94
N PHE A 135 -28.47 -19.40 -20.62
CA PHE A 135 -27.16 -19.94 -20.17
C PHE A 135 -26.46 -19.04 -19.15
N TRP A 136 -26.93 -17.80 -18.98
CA TRP A 136 -26.28 -16.87 -18.07
C TRP A 136 -26.14 -17.44 -16.65
N GLU A 137 -27.25 -17.79 -16.01
CA GLU A 137 -27.24 -18.27 -14.62
C GLU A 137 -26.63 -19.67 -14.45
N LYS A 138 -26.84 -20.56 -15.46
CA LYS A 138 -26.49 -21.97 -15.34
C LYS A 138 -25.11 -22.33 -15.87
N VAL A 139 -24.55 -21.54 -16.77
CA VAL A 139 -23.30 -21.86 -17.47
C VAL A 139 -22.28 -20.72 -17.35
N TYR A 140 -22.62 -19.52 -17.84
CA TYR A 140 -21.62 -18.45 -17.95
C TYR A 140 -21.21 -17.90 -16.59
N GLU A 141 -22.15 -17.55 -15.73
CA GLU A 141 -21.88 -16.98 -14.42
C GLU A 141 -21.06 -17.93 -13.53
N PRO A 142 -21.39 -19.23 -13.36
CA PRO A 142 -20.57 -20.16 -12.59
C PRO A 142 -19.15 -20.34 -13.12
N ILE A 143 -18.98 -20.35 -14.45
CA ILE A 143 -17.64 -20.45 -15.07
C ILE A 143 -16.85 -19.18 -14.83
N ILE A 144 -17.46 -18.01 -15.03
CA ILE A 144 -16.82 -16.71 -14.84
C ILE A 144 -16.44 -16.53 -13.36
N ARG A 145 -17.35 -16.85 -12.43
CA ARG A 145 -17.10 -16.80 -10.99
C ARG A 145 -15.91 -17.69 -10.59
N LYS A 146 -15.85 -18.91 -11.11
CA LYS A 146 -14.73 -19.81 -10.86
C LYS A 146 -13.42 -19.30 -11.48
N ALA A 147 -13.49 -18.74 -12.68
CA ALA A 147 -12.34 -18.17 -13.38
C ALA A 147 -11.84 -16.87 -12.73
N ALA A 148 -12.71 -16.15 -12.01
CA ALA A 148 -12.34 -14.93 -11.28
C ALA A 148 -11.33 -15.15 -10.16
N GLY A 149 -11.07 -16.42 -9.76
CA GLY A 149 -10.04 -16.75 -8.79
C GLY A 149 -10.27 -16.18 -7.40
N LEU A 150 -11.52 -15.82 -7.07
CA LEU A 150 -11.91 -15.44 -5.72
C LEU A 150 -11.66 -16.63 -4.80
N GLY A 151 -11.04 -16.37 -3.64
CA GLY A 151 -10.78 -17.41 -2.66
C GLY A 151 -12.06 -18.08 -2.16
N SER A 152 -11.94 -19.28 -1.63
CA SER A 152 -13.05 -20.03 -1.03
C SER A 152 -12.85 -20.19 0.46
N ILE A 153 -13.96 -20.15 1.22
CA ILE A 153 -13.95 -20.48 2.64
C ILE A 153 -13.83 -21.99 2.83
N SER A 154 -13.37 -22.42 3.99
CA SER A 154 -13.14 -23.84 4.30
C SER A 154 -14.42 -24.67 4.46
N PHE A 155 -15.60 -24.06 4.70
CA PHE A 155 -16.85 -24.68 5.09
C PHE A 155 -16.76 -25.57 6.36
N LYS A 156 -15.70 -25.40 7.15
CA LYS A 156 -15.52 -26.06 8.45
C LYS A 156 -15.79 -25.07 9.57
N ASP A 157 -16.22 -25.57 10.72
CA ASP A 157 -16.40 -24.73 11.90
C ASP A 157 -15.09 -24.03 12.28
N ASP A 158 -15.15 -22.73 12.45
CA ASP A 158 -14.00 -21.93 12.87
C ASP A 158 -13.74 -22.16 14.37
N PRO A 159 -12.54 -22.64 14.76
CA PRO A 159 -12.22 -22.90 16.15
C PRO A 159 -11.84 -21.64 16.94
N ASP A 160 -11.70 -20.49 16.27
CA ASP A 160 -11.25 -19.25 16.90
C ASP A 160 -12.46 -18.45 17.44
N SER A 161 -12.22 -17.64 18.46
CA SER A 161 -13.23 -16.73 19.02
C SER A 161 -13.04 -15.32 18.51
N TYR A 162 -14.15 -14.59 18.40
CA TYR A 162 -14.21 -13.18 17.99
C TYR A 162 -15.00 -12.40 19.01
N ASP A 163 -14.60 -11.16 19.28
CA ASP A 163 -15.22 -10.35 20.31
C ASP A 163 -15.70 -9.01 19.76
N ARG A 164 -16.53 -8.33 20.55
CA ARG A 164 -17.04 -6.99 20.30
C ARG A 164 -16.92 -6.18 21.56
N GLY A 165 -16.60 -4.88 21.40
CA GLY A 165 -16.48 -4.00 22.55
C GLY A 165 -16.72 -2.55 22.23
N PHE A 166 -16.77 -1.76 23.29
CA PHE A 166 -16.97 -0.31 23.23
C PHE A 166 -15.76 0.37 23.83
N LEU A 167 -15.32 1.46 23.22
CA LEU A 167 -14.25 2.31 23.71
C LEU A 167 -14.73 3.77 23.71
N TYR A 168 -14.19 4.54 24.61
CA TYR A 168 -14.50 5.96 24.78
C TYR A 168 -13.21 6.75 24.88
N CYS A 169 -13.14 7.92 24.23
CA CYS A 169 -12.01 8.84 24.34
C CYS A 169 -12.44 10.28 24.06
N ASP A 170 -11.60 11.22 24.47
CA ASP A 170 -11.75 12.62 24.10
C ASP A 170 -11.28 12.85 22.66
N LEU A 171 -10.14 12.26 22.30
CA LEU A 171 -9.53 12.39 20.98
C LEU A 171 -9.11 11.02 20.40
N LEU A 172 -9.73 10.65 19.27
CA LEU A 172 -9.29 9.52 18.45
C LEU A 172 -8.31 10.00 17.38
N ILE A 173 -7.09 9.44 17.37
CA ILE A 173 -6.08 9.71 16.35
C ILE A 173 -5.95 8.47 15.45
N ILE A 174 -6.13 8.65 14.14
CA ILE A 174 -6.18 7.58 13.14
C ILE A 174 -4.92 7.64 12.28
N GLY A 175 -4.01 6.70 12.49
CA GLY A 175 -2.69 6.63 11.88
C GLY A 175 -1.58 7.14 12.82
N ALA A 176 -0.59 6.30 13.08
CA ALA A 176 0.54 6.55 13.97
C ALA A 176 1.83 6.91 13.20
N GLY A 177 1.69 7.59 12.06
CA GLY A 177 2.81 8.22 11.37
C GLY A 177 3.29 9.49 12.09
N PRO A 178 4.22 10.28 11.50
CA PRO A 178 4.78 11.47 12.16
C PRO A 178 3.71 12.47 12.64
N ALA A 179 2.64 12.69 11.86
CA ALA A 179 1.54 13.58 12.26
C ALA A 179 0.78 13.03 13.47
N GLY A 180 0.43 11.74 13.45
CA GLY A 180 -0.32 11.10 14.53
C GLY A 180 0.48 10.99 15.82
N LEU A 181 1.77 10.66 15.76
CA LEU A 181 2.65 10.61 16.91
C LEU A 181 2.82 12.00 17.56
N ALA A 182 3.03 13.04 16.74
CA ALA A 182 3.09 14.43 17.23
C ALA A 182 1.78 14.88 17.90
N ALA A 183 0.65 14.55 17.28
CA ALA A 183 -0.67 14.83 17.83
C ALA A 183 -0.92 14.11 19.16
N ALA A 184 -0.55 12.83 19.25
CA ALA A 184 -0.71 12.02 20.45
C ALA A 184 0.12 12.55 21.61
N LEU A 185 1.37 13.00 21.38
CA LEU A 185 2.21 13.63 22.40
C LEU A 185 1.57 14.89 22.98
N VAL A 186 1.03 15.77 22.13
CA VAL A 186 0.35 16.99 22.56
C VAL A 186 -0.87 16.64 23.41
N ALA A 187 -1.69 15.71 22.95
CA ALA A 187 -2.92 15.32 23.64
C ALA A 187 -2.64 14.58 24.96
N ALA A 188 -1.69 13.66 24.99
CA ALA A 188 -1.30 12.93 26.19
C ALA A 188 -0.85 13.88 27.31
N LYS A 189 0.05 14.82 26.98
CA LYS A 189 0.57 15.82 27.92
C LYS A 189 -0.46 16.83 28.41
N SER A 190 -1.55 16.98 27.69
CA SER A 190 -2.67 17.87 28.04
C SER A 190 -3.74 17.19 28.90
N GLY A 191 -3.60 15.90 29.20
CA GLY A 191 -4.47 15.12 30.07
C GLY A 191 -5.77 14.64 29.43
N ALA A 192 -5.93 14.74 28.11
CA ALA A 192 -7.08 14.19 27.39
C ALA A 192 -6.98 12.66 27.30
N GLU A 193 -8.11 11.96 27.33
CA GLU A 193 -8.19 10.52 27.03
C GLU A 193 -7.99 10.32 25.53
N VAL A 194 -6.91 9.62 25.15
CA VAL A 194 -6.47 9.46 23.77
C VAL A 194 -6.49 8.00 23.34
N ILE A 195 -7.06 7.74 22.17
CA ILE A 195 -6.82 6.49 21.43
C ILE A 195 -6.01 6.81 20.18
N LEU A 196 -4.84 6.14 20.03
CA LEU A 196 -4.03 6.17 18.82
C LEU A 196 -4.11 4.82 18.15
N ALA A 197 -4.81 4.74 17.01
CA ALA A 197 -5.00 3.52 16.23
C ALA A 197 -4.16 3.54 14.95
N ASP A 198 -3.53 2.41 14.62
CA ASP A 198 -2.78 2.21 13.37
C ASP A 198 -2.99 0.78 12.85
N GLU A 199 -3.16 0.63 11.54
CA GLU A 199 -3.31 -0.68 10.91
C GLU A 199 -2.02 -1.50 10.91
N ASP A 200 -0.86 -0.85 10.97
CA ASP A 200 0.43 -1.53 11.05
C ASP A 200 0.71 -2.07 12.47
N PHE A 201 1.47 -3.15 12.54
CA PHE A 201 1.97 -3.69 13.81
C PHE A 201 3.12 -2.87 14.38
N ASN A 202 3.81 -2.06 13.57
CA ASN A 202 4.92 -1.20 13.95
C ASN A 202 4.58 0.26 13.71
N MET A 203 4.14 0.96 14.76
CA MET A 203 3.80 2.38 14.69
C MET A 203 4.99 3.23 14.25
N GLY A 204 4.76 4.26 13.44
CA GLY A 204 5.79 5.15 12.89
C GLY A 204 5.49 5.58 11.45
N GLY A 205 4.64 4.84 10.73
CA GLY A 205 4.32 5.12 9.33
C GLY A 205 5.57 5.23 8.46
N ARG A 206 5.68 6.29 7.65
CA ARG A 206 6.84 6.51 6.76
C ARG A 206 8.19 6.63 7.47
N LEU A 207 8.21 6.97 8.78
CA LEU A 207 9.45 6.98 9.57
C LEU A 207 10.14 5.61 9.61
N ASN A 208 9.37 4.53 9.51
CA ASN A 208 9.89 3.17 9.43
C ASN A 208 10.49 2.83 8.07
N SER A 209 10.19 3.60 7.03
CA SER A 209 10.47 3.26 5.62
C SER A 209 11.48 4.18 4.96
N GLU A 210 11.86 5.29 5.59
CA GLU A 210 12.73 6.30 5.00
C GLU A 210 13.98 6.57 5.85
N ARG A 211 15.08 6.88 5.16
CA ARG A 211 16.36 7.20 5.81
C ARG A 211 16.51 8.72 5.88
N PHE A 212 16.03 9.31 6.95
CA PHE A 212 16.29 10.73 7.26
C PHE A 212 16.53 10.93 8.75
N SER A 213 17.11 12.06 9.08
CA SER A 213 17.46 12.42 10.45
C SER A 213 16.43 13.39 11.04
N LEU A 214 16.09 13.16 12.31
CA LEU A 214 15.29 14.04 13.15
C LEU A 214 16.13 14.41 14.38
N ASN A 215 16.58 15.66 14.50
CA ASN A 215 17.48 16.08 15.59
C ASN A 215 18.69 15.14 15.79
N ASN A 216 19.36 14.75 14.71
CA ASN A 216 20.52 13.83 14.71
C ASN A 216 20.20 12.38 15.13
N GLN A 217 18.93 11.98 15.26
CA GLN A 217 18.52 10.57 15.41
C GLN A 217 17.77 10.09 14.16
N SER A 218 17.69 8.78 13.96
CA SER A 218 16.91 8.24 12.85
C SER A 218 15.41 8.43 13.09
N GLY A 219 14.61 8.55 12.00
CA GLY A 219 13.16 8.63 12.10
C GLY A 219 12.55 7.43 12.84
N VAL A 220 13.12 6.23 12.64
CA VAL A 220 12.74 4.99 13.34
C VAL A 220 12.95 5.09 14.84
N ASP A 221 14.11 5.59 15.27
CA ASP A 221 14.43 5.71 16.70
C ASP A 221 13.55 6.75 17.37
N TRP A 222 13.28 7.87 16.70
CA TRP A 222 12.33 8.85 17.21
C TRP A 222 10.92 8.25 17.35
N ALA A 223 10.42 7.54 16.33
CA ALA A 223 9.10 6.90 16.41
C ALA A 223 9.05 5.89 17.57
N ARG A 224 10.09 5.05 17.71
CA ARG A 224 10.17 4.06 18.79
C ARG A 224 10.19 4.71 20.17
N SER A 225 11.02 5.73 20.37
CA SER A 225 11.10 6.45 21.64
C SER A 225 9.79 7.17 21.98
N THR A 226 9.13 7.77 20.97
CA THR A 226 7.82 8.40 21.11
C THR A 226 6.72 7.41 21.50
N VAL A 227 6.69 6.24 20.88
CA VAL A 227 5.74 5.16 21.25
C VAL A 227 6.00 4.68 22.67
N LEU A 228 7.25 4.57 23.11
CA LEU A 228 7.59 4.22 24.49
C LEU A 228 7.16 5.31 25.48
N GLU A 229 7.36 6.60 25.14
CA GLU A 229 6.85 7.72 25.93
C GLU A 229 5.33 7.67 26.04
N LEU A 230 4.62 7.51 24.93
CA LEU A 230 3.15 7.41 24.90
C LEU A 230 2.62 6.25 25.75
N LYS A 231 3.30 5.12 25.79
CA LYS A 231 2.95 3.97 26.65
C LYS A 231 3.03 4.27 28.13
N SER A 232 3.82 5.26 28.56
CA SER A 232 3.94 5.65 29.97
C SER A 232 2.77 6.47 30.51
N PHE A 233 1.95 7.06 29.61
CA PHE A 233 0.78 7.84 29.97
C PHE A 233 -0.43 6.93 30.23
N GLN A 234 -1.11 7.10 31.38
CA GLN A 234 -2.31 6.31 31.73
C GLN A 234 -3.54 6.70 30.90
N ASN A 235 -3.58 7.93 30.40
CA ASN A 235 -4.65 8.47 29.54
C ASN A 235 -4.44 8.19 28.05
N VAL A 236 -3.50 7.30 27.69
CA VAL A 236 -3.24 6.94 26.28
C VAL A 236 -3.43 5.45 26.06
N ARG A 237 -4.28 5.10 25.10
CA ARG A 237 -4.41 3.74 24.60
C ARG A 237 -3.82 3.64 23.19
N LEU A 238 -2.76 2.84 23.04
CA LEU A 238 -2.16 2.52 21.73
C LEU A 238 -2.81 1.25 21.18
N MET A 239 -3.29 1.33 19.94
CA MET A 239 -3.95 0.22 19.24
C MET A 239 -3.25 -0.05 17.90
N PRO A 240 -2.08 -0.72 17.90
CA PRO A 240 -1.47 -1.24 16.66
C PRO A 240 -2.36 -2.35 16.09
N ARG A 241 -2.16 -2.73 14.82
CA ARG A 241 -2.95 -3.74 14.09
C ARG A 241 -4.45 -3.43 14.07
N THR A 242 -4.81 -2.15 14.16
CA THR A 242 -6.21 -1.73 14.27
C THR A 242 -6.59 -0.83 13.10
N THR A 243 -7.47 -1.32 12.26
CA THR A 243 -7.99 -0.58 11.10
C THR A 243 -9.29 0.12 11.46
N ILE A 244 -9.34 1.44 11.27
CA ILE A 244 -10.59 2.21 11.38
C ILE A 244 -11.40 2.02 10.10
N LEU A 245 -12.57 1.38 10.22
CA LEU A 245 -13.39 0.94 9.10
C LEU A 245 -14.35 2.02 8.58
N GLY A 246 -14.78 2.92 9.44
CA GLY A 246 -15.79 3.90 9.08
C GLY A 246 -16.06 4.94 10.15
N VAL A 247 -16.67 6.03 9.69
CA VAL A 247 -17.19 7.12 10.51
C VAL A 247 -18.71 7.07 10.45
N PHE A 248 -19.36 7.07 11.60
CA PHE A 248 -20.81 7.04 11.76
C PHE A 248 -21.27 8.32 12.46
N ASP A 249 -22.59 8.49 12.57
CA ASP A 249 -23.17 9.64 13.25
C ASP A 249 -22.71 9.72 14.72
N HIS A 250 -22.75 10.93 15.27
CA HIS A 250 -22.48 11.21 16.69
C HIS A 250 -21.07 10.84 17.18
N GLY A 251 -20.04 10.89 16.31
CA GLY A 251 -18.66 10.63 16.70
C GLY A 251 -18.36 9.15 16.97
N ILE A 252 -19.11 8.24 16.34
CA ILE A 252 -18.88 6.80 16.42
C ILE A 252 -17.96 6.34 15.29
N TYR A 253 -16.95 5.54 15.62
CA TYR A 253 -16.02 4.92 14.69
C TYR A 253 -16.05 3.41 14.84
N GLY A 254 -16.12 2.69 13.71
CA GLY A 254 -15.90 1.26 13.69
C GLY A 254 -14.42 0.95 13.54
N ALA A 255 -13.90 0.03 14.35
CA ALA A 255 -12.51 -0.39 14.27
C ALA A 255 -12.37 -1.92 14.38
N LEU A 256 -11.49 -2.50 13.58
CA LEU A 256 -11.15 -3.92 13.64
C LEU A 256 -9.73 -4.07 14.16
N GLU A 257 -9.57 -4.64 15.35
CA GLU A 257 -8.29 -4.99 15.96
C GLU A 257 -7.94 -6.43 15.65
N ARG A 258 -6.77 -6.68 15.05
CA ARG A 258 -6.22 -8.02 14.78
C ARG A 258 -5.37 -8.47 15.97
N VAL A 259 -6.01 -9.08 16.99
CA VAL A 259 -5.36 -9.40 18.26
C VAL A 259 -4.38 -10.57 18.12
N SER A 260 -4.74 -11.60 17.36
CA SER A 260 -3.98 -12.85 17.27
C SER A 260 -3.73 -13.33 15.83
N ASP A 261 -3.99 -12.51 14.81
CA ASP A 261 -3.77 -12.87 13.40
C ASP A 261 -2.30 -13.16 13.08
N HIS A 262 -1.37 -12.63 13.85
CA HIS A 262 0.07 -12.83 13.75
C HIS A 262 0.56 -14.10 14.49
N LEU A 263 -0.35 -14.96 14.95
CA LEU A 263 -0.04 -16.20 15.64
C LEU A 263 -0.59 -17.40 14.86
N LEU A 264 0.08 -18.55 14.99
CA LEU A 264 -0.40 -19.81 14.40
C LEU A 264 -1.76 -20.21 14.99
N VAL A 265 -1.88 -20.07 16.30
CA VAL A 265 -3.12 -20.29 17.08
C VAL A 265 -3.25 -19.15 18.08
N PRO A 266 -4.45 -18.55 18.24
CA PRO A 266 -4.69 -17.57 19.29
C PRO A 266 -4.28 -18.05 20.67
N GLN A 267 -3.81 -17.15 21.52
CA GLN A 267 -3.53 -17.47 22.93
C GLN A 267 -4.82 -17.86 23.65
N ALA A 268 -4.72 -18.78 24.60
CA ALA A 268 -5.87 -19.23 25.38
C ALA A 268 -6.59 -18.02 26.05
N GLY A 269 -7.90 -17.96 25.87
CA GLY A 269 -8.74 -16.88 26.41
C GLY A 269 -8.64 -15.53 25.69
N LYS A 270 -7.92 -15.45 24.56
CA LYS A 270 -7.89 -14.23 23.72
C LYS A 270 -8.60 -14.47 22.39
N PRO A 271 -9.40 -13.51 21.92
CA PRO A 271 -10.03 -13.61 20.61
C PRO A 271 -8.98 -13.46 19.50
N ARG A 272 -9.32 -13.90 18.32
CA ARG A 272 -8.55 -13.67 17.11
C ARG A 272 -8.61 -12.20 16.68
N GLN A 273 -9.81 -11.64 16.68
CA GLN A 273 -10.09 -10.26 16.32
C GLN A 273 -11.16 -9.67 17.23
N ILE A 274 -11.13 -8.34 17.38
CA ILE A 274 -12.17 -7.60 18.12
C ILE A 274 -12.72 -6.51 17.22
N LEU A 275 -14.05 -6.45 17.12
CA LEU A 275 -14.76 -5.35 16.48
C LEU A 275 -15.12 -4.30 17.53
N TRP A 276 -14.47 -3.15 17.48
CA TRP A 276 -14.69 -2.03 18.37
C TRP A 276 -15.67 -1.01 17.81
N GLN A 277 -16.55 -0.49 18.67
CA GLN A 277 -17.23 0.78 18.48
C GLN A 277 -16.56 1.82 19.38
N ILE A 278 -15.90 2.79 18.75
CA ILE A 278 -15.17 3.86 19.46
C ILE A 278 -16.02 5.10 19.44
N TYR A 279 -16.38 5.61 20.63
CA TYR A 279 -17.07 6.86 20.83
C TYR A 279 -16.05 7.95 21.16
N THR A 280 -15.97 8.97 20.33
CA THR A 280 -15.01 10.06 20.53
C THR A 280 -15.68 11.43 20.41
N LYS A 281 -15.21 12.40 21.19
CA LYS A 281 -15.67 13.79 21.09
C LYS A 281 -15.06 14.50 19.88
N ARG A 282 -13.79 14.23 19.56
CA ARG A 282 -13.06 14.73 18.38
C ARG A 282 -12.20 13.62 17.79
N SER A 283 -11.93 13.76 16.52
CA SER A 283 -11.04 12.81 15.83
C SER A 283 -10.07 13.53 14.90
N LEU A 284 -8.92 12.92 14.67
CA LEU A 284 -7.86 13.43 13.82
C LEU A 284 -7.38 12.35 12.87
N LEU A 285 -7.62 12.55 11.57
CA LEU A 285 -7.16 11.65 10.50
C LEU A 285 -5.71 11.98 10.12
N CYS A 286 -4.81 11.07 10.44
CA CYS A 286 -3.38 11.10 10.14
C CYS A 286 -2.96 9.91 9.24
N ALA A 287 -3.86 9.47 8.35
CA ALA A 287 -3.73 8.22 7.59
C ALA A 287 -2.71 8.29 6.43
N GLY A 288 -1.95 9.39 6.32
CA GLY A 288 -0.90 9.49 5.32
C GLY A 288 -1.39 9.66 3.89
N ALA A 289 -0.61 9.17 2.94
CA ALA A 289 -0.91 9.21 1.51
C ALA A 289 -0.40 7.94 0.84
N THR A 290 -1.06 7.54 -0.26
CA THR A 290 -0.70 6.40 -1.10
C THR A 290 0.02 6.87 -2.35
N GLU A 291 1.15 6.23 -2.70
CA GLU A 291 1.89 6.55 -3.92
C GLU A 291 1.12 6.12 -5.17
N ARG A 292 1.18 6.95 -6.22
CA ARG A 292 0.55 6.66 -7.51
C ARG A 292 1.52 5.97 -8.46
N PRO A 293 1.08 4.96 -9.23
CA PRO A 293 1.83 4.48 -10.37
C PRO A 293 1.74 5.47 -11.56
N ILE A 294 2.65 5.33 -12.51
CA ILE A 294 2.52 5.84 -13.88
C ILE A 294 2.18 4.64 -14.76
N ALA A 295 1.17 4.75 -15.62
CA ALA A 295 0.78 3.67 -16.50
C ALA A 295 1.58 3.71 -17.83
N PHE A 296 2.12 2.57 -18.23
CA PHE A 296 2.89 2.37 -19.46
C PHE A 296 2.71 0.95 -19.99
N GLU A 297 3.24 0.63 -21.17
CA GLU A 297 3.06 -0.68 -21.78
C GLU A 297 3.58 -1.82 -20.90
N ASN A 298 2.70 -2.77 -20.56
CA ASN A 298 2.99 -3.94 -19.73
C ASN A 298 3.53 -3.58 -18.31
N ASN A 299 2.98 -2.55 -17.67
CA ASN A 299 3.35 -2.08 -16.32
C ASN A 299 2.89 -3.03 -15.18
N ASP A 300 2.45 -4.22 -15.51
CA ASP A 300 1.91 -5.22 -14.60
C ASP A 300 2.87 -6.40 -14.31
N ARG A 301 4.07 -6.42 -14.89
CA ARG A 301 5.00 -7.54 -14.74
C ARG A 301 5.53 -7.66 -13.32
N PRO A 302 5.73 -8.91 -12.80
CA PRO A 302 6.43 -9.11 -11.52
C PRO A 302 7.82 -8.46 -11.55
N GLY A 303 8.12 -7.67 -10.52
CA GLY A 303 9.33 -6.83 -10.44
C GLY A 303 9.06 -5.35 -10.74
N ILE A 304 7.86 -4.99 -11.24
CA ILE A 304 7.43 -3.60 -11.30
C ILE A 304 6.69 -3.29 -10.01
N MET A 305 7.15 -2.28 -9.28
CA MET A 305 6.65 -1.90 -7.95
C MET A 305 6.58 -0.38 -7.82
N LEU A 306 5.82 0.12 -6.87
CA LEU A 306 5.93 1.52 -6.49
C LEU A 306 7.33 1.80 -5.89
N ALA A 307 7.90 2.95 -6.20
CA ALA A 307 9.25 3.31 -5.74
C ALA A 307 9.31 3.43 -4.21
N GLY A 308 8.29 4.02 -3.59
CA GLY A 308 8.14 4.08 -2.14
C GLY A 308 8.02 2.70 -1.50
N ALA A 309 7.39 1.73 -2.17
CA ALA A 309 7.35 0.35 -1.70
C ALA A 309 8.74 -0.30 -1.72
N MET A 310 9.51 -0.14 -2.80
CA MET A 310 10.90 -0.63 -2.86
C MET A 310 11.75 -0.06 -1.73
N ARG A 311 11.61 1.25 -1.47
CA ARG A 311 12.27 1.96 -0.39
C ARG A 311 11.87 1.39 0.96
N SER A 312 10.60 1.10 1.17
CA SER A 312 10.09 0.45 2.39
C SER A 312 10.66 -0.95 2.57
N TYR A 313 10.67 -1.79 1.53
CA TYR A 313 11.28 -3.11 1.59
C TYR A 313 12.77 -3.04 1.93
N ALA A 314 13.51 -2.12 1.35
CA ALA A 314 14.92 -1.96 1.57
C ALA A 314 15.25 -1.47 3.00
N ASN A 315 14.60 -0.41 3.45
CA ASN A 315 14.93 0.23 4.72
C ASN A 315 14.32 -0.48 5.94
N ARG A 316 13.07 -0.94 5.84
CA ARG A 316 12.37 -1.57 6.96
C ARG A 316 12.71 -3.06 7.07
N TRP A 317 12.66 -3.80 5.98
CA TRP A 317 12.86 -5.25 5.99
C TRP A 317 14.21 -5.70 5.43
N ALA A 318 15.05 -4.76 5.00
CA ALA A 318 16.34 -5.05 4.36
C ALA A 318 16.21 -6.04 3.19
N VAL A 319 15.30 -5.76 2.26
CA VAL A 319 15.04 -6.60 1.09
C VAL A 319 15.07 -5.76 -0.17
N THR A 320 15.74 -6.25 -1.21
CA THR A 320 15.65 -5.70 -2.56
C THR A 320 14.85 -6.65 -3.47
N PRO A 321 13.97 -6.15 -4.36
CA PRO A 321 13.29 -7.01 -5.32
C PRO A 321 14.24 -7.55 -6.41
N SER A 322 15.41 -6.92 -6.60
CA SER A 322 16.46 -7.33 -7.54
C SER A 322 17.78 -6.67 -7.19
N GLN A 323 18.89 -7.26 -7.61
CA GLN A 323 20.23 -6.66 -7.49
C GLN A 323 20.46 -5.50 -8.47
N SER A 324 19.65 -5.38 -9.53
CA SER A 324 19.67 -4.26 -10.47
C SER A 324 18.26 -3.71 -10.64
N VAL A 325 18.10 -2.42 -10.34
CA VAL A 325 16.82 -1.70 -10.29
C VAL A 325 16.89 -0.47 -11.17
N ALA A 326 15.83 -0.19 -11.94
CA ALA A 326 15.59 1.10 -12.57
C ALA A 326 14.47 1.84 -11.83
N ILE A 327 14.45 3.16 -11.93
CA ILE A 327 13.37 4.00 -11.37
C ILE A 327 12.73 4.78 -12.51
N PHE A 328 11.39 4.89 -12.50
CA PHE A 328 10.62 5.74 -13.40
C PHE A 328 9.78 6.72 -12.57
N THR A 329 9.99 8.01 -12.77
CA THR A 329 9.41 9.02 -11.89
C THR A 329 9.02 10.32 -12.62
N ASN A 330 8.11 11.07 -11.99
CA ASN A 330 7.76 12.45 -12.33
C ASN A 330 8.04 13.42 -11.18
N ASN A 331 8.79 12.98 -10.15
CA ASN A 331 8.98 13.72 -8.91
C ASN A 331 10.30 13.34 -8.21
N ASP A 332 10.68 14.10 -7.18
CA ASP A 332 11.95 13.89 -6.45
C ASP A 332 11.97 12.68 -5.53
N ASP A 333 10.81 12.13 -5.13
CA ASP A 333 10.78 10.94 -4.24
C ASP A 333 11.32 9.69 -4.95
N GLY A 334 11.19 9.62 -6.30
CA GLY A 334 11.84 8.58 -7.09
C GLY A 334 13.36 8.64 -6.96
N HIS A 335 13.94 9.84 -6.98
CA HIS A 335 15.40 10.04 -6.76
C HIS A 335 15.83 9.68 -5.34
N LYS A 336 15.04 10.04 -4.32
CA LYS A 336 15.30 9.63 -2.92
C LYS A 336 15.32 8.10 -2.79
N THR A 337 14.42 7.41 -3.50
CA THR A 337 14.42 5.94 -3.52
C THR A 337 15.69 5.38 -4.17
N ALA A 338 16.15 5.96 -5.28
CA ALA A 338 17.41 5.55 -5.92
C ALA A 338 18.62 5.77 -5.00
N ILE A 339 18.68 6.90 -4.28
CA ILE A 339 19.72 7.20 -3.29
C ILE A 339 19.74 6.16 -2.17
N ASP A 340 18.59 5.87 -1.57
CA ASP A 340 18.48 4.89 -0.47
C ASP A 340 18.92 3.49 -0.92
N LEU A 341 18.45 3.03 -2.08
CA LEU A 341 18.83 1.73 -2.64
C LEU A 341 20.33 1.65 -2.96
N LYS A 342 20.89 2.71 -3.55
CA LYS A 342 22.32 2.81 -3.85
C LYS A 342 23.17 2.73 -2.59
N ALA A 343 22.77 3.44 -1.52
CA ALA A 343 23.43 3.41 -0.22
C ALA A 343 23.41 2.03 0.44
N LEU A 344 22.47 1.16 0.06
CA LEU A 344 22.37 -0.23 0.50
C LEU A 344 23.08 -1.22 -0.44
N GLY A 345 23.81 -0.73 -1.45
CA GLY A 345 24.59 -1.54 -2.37
C GLY A 345 23.82 -2.09 -3.57
N VAL A 346 22.57 -1.66 -3.78
CA VAL A 346 21.78 -2.07 -4.96
C VAL A 346 22.26 -1.29 -6.18
N ASN A 347 22.42 -2.00 -7.32
CA ASN A 347 22.79 -1.35 -8.57
C ASN A 347 21.59 -0.58 -9.15
N ILE A 348 21.77 0.71 -9.41
CA ILE A 348 20.77 1.55 -10.11
C ILE A 348 21.12 1.57 -11.59
N ALA A 349 20.31 0.88 -12.41
CA ALA A 349 20.49 0.79 -13.85
C ALA A 349 20.19 2.12 -14.58
N GLY A 350 19.47 3.02 -13.93
CA GLY A 350 19.15 4.36 -14.36
C GLY A 350 17.88 4.88 -13.70
N VAL A 351 17.76 6.20 -13.60
CA VAL A 351 16.55 6.91 -13.20
C VAL A 351 15.98 7.62 -14.44
N VAL A 352 14.79 7.21 -14.84
CA VAL A 352 14.06 7.80 -15.97
C VAL A 352 13.10 8.82 -15.38
N ASP A 353 13.33 10.08 -15.60
CA ASP A 353 12.50 11.18 -15.11
C ASP A 353 11.84 11.89 -16.29
N ILE A 354 10.54 12.07 -16.23
CA ILE A 354 9.77 12.72 -17.31
C ILE A 354 10.10 14.23 -17.42
N ARG A 355 10.66 14.83 -16.38
CA ARG A 355 11.01 16.23 -16.32
C ARG A 355 12.32 16.50 -17.06
N LEU A 356 12.35 17.55 -17.87
CA LEU A 356 13.57 17.98 -18.55
C LEU A 356 14.59 18.63 -17.59
N ASP A 357 14.09 19.24 -16.52
CA ASP A 357 14.85 19.86 -15.43
C ASP A 357 15.07 18.92 -14.23
N ALA A 358 15.03 17.60 -14.46
CA ALA A 358 15.28 16.60 -13.43
C ALA A 358 16.65 16.83 -12.78
N PRO A 359 16.78 16.61 -11.45
CA PRO A 359 18.06 16.75 -10.77
C PRO A 359 19.07 15.73 -11.30
N ASP A 360 20.28 16.18 -11.60
CA ASP A 360 21.39 15.32 -11.97
C ASP A 360 21.96 14.56 -10.74
N SER A 361 22.75 13.53 -10.96
CA SER A 361 23.31 12.69 -9.89
C SER A 361 24.66 12.08 -10.29
N ASP A 362 25.64 12.19 -9.41
CA ASP A 362 26.93 11.49 -9.52
C ASP A 362 26.84 9.99 -9.13
N LEU A 363 25.72 9.55 -8.55
CA LEU A 363 25.54 8.21 -8.01
C LEU A 363 24.96 7.20 -9.03
N TYR A 364 24.21 7.72 -10.01
CA TYR A 364 23.53 6.95 -11.05
C TYR A 364 23.19 7.82 -12.26
N GLU A 365 22.96 7.18 -13.40
CA GLU A 365 22.53 7.87 -14.62
C GLU A 365 21.10 8.39 -14.50
N VAL A 366 20.87 9.66 -14.86
CA VAL A 366 19.55 10.28 -14.98
C VAL A 366 19.20 10.46 -16.45
N ILE A 367 18.05 9.95 -16.87
CA ILE A 367 17.50 10.15 -18.23
C ILE A 367 16.38 11.18 -18.12
N ALA A 368 16.77 12.46 -18.11
CA ALA A 368 15.84 13.59 -18.04
C ALA A 368 14.98 13.69 -19.30
N GLY A 369 13.69 13.98 -19.14
CA GLY A 369 12.69 13.98 -20.21
C GLY A 369 12.40 12.58 -20.79
N GLY A 370 12.90 11.53 -20.15
CA GLY A 370 12.72 10.15 -20.58
C GLY A 370 11.37 9.56 -20.18
N GLN A 371 10.92 8.54 -20.91
CA GLN A 371 9.71 7.79 -20.61
C GLN A 371 9.94 6.30 -20.76
N VAL A 372 9.42 5.50 -19.83
CA VAL A 372 9.37 4.03 -19.98
C VAL A 372 8.22 3.68 -20.90
N VAL A 373 8.54 3.23 -22.11
CA VAL A 373 7.54 2.95 -23.15
C VAL A 373 7.17 1.47 -23.24
N ASN A 374 8.00 0.55 -22.76
CA ASN A 374 7.70 -0.88 -22.74
C ASN A 374 8.57 -1.62 -21.73
N THR A 375 8.15 -2.85 -21.40
CA THR A 375 8.87 -3.77 -20.53
C THR A 375 8.96 -5.18 -21.12
N ASN A 376 10.03 -5.91 -20.84
CA ASN A 376 10.23 -7.28 -21.29
C ASN A 376 10.45 -8.25 -20.13
N GLY A 377 10.12 -9.50 -20.37
CA GLY A 377 10.22 -10.61 -19.42
C GLY A 377 8.93 -11.46 -19.39
N ARG A 378 9.06 -12.75 -19.15
CA ARG A 378 7.91 -13.67 -19.16
C ARG A 378 7.22 -13.76 -17.78
N LEU A 379 7.95 -14.14 -16.75
CA LEU A 379 7.46 -14.34 -15.38
C LEU A 379 8.04 -13.31 -14.39
N GLY A 380 8.77 -12.35 -14.90
CA GLY A 380 9.40 -11.27 -14.17
C GLY A 380 10.08 -10.33 -15.14
N LEU A 381 10.37 -9.12 -14.69
CA LEU A 381 11.04 -8.09 -15.45
C LEU A 381 12.49 -8.49 -15.76
N THR A 382 12.95 -8.23 -16.97
CA THR A 382 14.34 -8.42 -17.41
C THR A 382 14.94 -7.15 -18.01
N THR A 383 14.11 -6.35 -18.70
CA THR A 383 14.54 -5.08 -19.30
C THR A 383 13.38 -4.10 -19.38
N VAL A 384 13.69 -2.82 -19.34
CA VAL A 384 12.77 -1.73 -19.67
C VAL A 384 13.25 -1.01 -20.93
N THR A 385 12.31 -0.64 -21.79
CA THR A 385 12.60 0.19 -22.98
C THR A 385 12.25 1.64 -22.64
N VAL A 386 13.23 2.52 -22.80
CA VAL A 386 13.11 3.95 -22.49
C VAL A 386 13.15 4.75 -23.79
N SER A 387 12.20 5.65 -23.98
CA SER A 387 12.25 6.71 -25.00
C SER A 387 12.93 7.93 -24.41
N THR A 388 13.85 8.51 -25.15
CA THR A 388 14.57 9.74 -24.77
C THR A 388 13.97 10.96 -25.48
N PRO A 389 14.20 12.20 -25.03
CA PRO A 389 13.62 13.41 -25.63
C PRO A 389 13.93 13.60 -27.12
N ASN A 390 15.04 13.05 -27.59
CA ASN A 390 15.43 13.11 -29.01
C ASN A 390 14.78 12.00 -29.87
N GLY A 391 13.77 11.29 -29.37
CA GLY A 391 13.02 10.25 -30.06
C GLY A 391 13.74 8.91 -30.21
N LYS A 392 14.96 8.76 -29.66
CA LYS A 392 15.67 7.48 -29.67
C LYS A 392 15.16 6.59 -28.53
N THR A 393 15.18 5.29 -28.75
CA THR A 393 14.89 4.30 -27.72
C THR A 393 16.16 3.59 -27.27
N ARG A 394 16.23 3.25 -25.99
CA ARG A 394 17.29 2.42 -25.40
C ARG A 394 16.71 1.41 -24.41
N SER A 395 17.45 0.38 -24.16
CA SER A 395 17.07 -0.67 -23.21
C SER A 395 17.93 -0.60 -21.96
N LEU A 396 17.31 -0.66 -20.79
CA LEU A 396 17.97 -0.79 -19.49
C LEU A 396 17.75 -2.21 -18.97
N ALA A 397 18.83 -2.95 -18.72
CA ALA A 397 18.77 -4.28 -18.11
C ALA A 397 18.57 -4.14 -16.61
N CYS A 398 17.41 -4.58 -16.12
CA CYS A 398 17.08 -4.57 -14.70
C CYS A 398 16.05 -5.65 -14.35
N GLY A 399 16.15 -6.20 -13.15
CA GLY A 399 15.20 -7.20 -12.67
C GLY A 399 14.03 -6.58 -11.91
N ALA A 400 14.08 -5.27 -11.60
CA ALA A 400 12.98 -4.55 -11.01
C ALA A 400 12.92 -3.09 -11.48
N LEU A 401 11.71 -2.52 -11.49
CA LEU A 401 11.43 -1.14 -11.84
C LEU A 401 10.57 -0.50 -10.73
N GLY A 402 11.12 0.54 -10.08
CA GLY A 402 10.38 1.39 -9.16
C GLY A 402 9.64 2.50 -9.91
N VAL A 403 8.35 2.67 -9.65
CA VAL A 403 7.52 3.67 -10.31
C VAL A 403 7.00 4.67 -9.28
N SER A 404 7.20 5.97 -9.52
CA SER A 404 6.73 7.05 -8.64
C SER A 404 6.00 8.11 -9.46
N GLY A 405 4.67 8.17 -9.31
CA GLY A 405 3.77 9.09 -10.03
C GLY A 405 3.18 10.19 -9.12
N GLY A 406 3.76 10.41 -7.93
CA GLY A 406 3.26 11.34 -6.91
C GLY A 406 2.41 10.65 -5.86
N TRP A 407 1.71 11.42 -5.02
CA TRP A 407 1.02 10.92 -3.83
C TRP A 407 -0.45 11.37 -3.81
N ASN A 408 -1.32 10.48 -3.36
CA ASN A 408 -2.73 10.74 -3.09
C ASN A 408 -3.00 10.72 -1.59
N PRO A 409 -3.49 11.82 -0.99
CA PRO A 409 -3.97 11.83 0.39
C PRO A 409 -5.00 10.73 0.67
N ASN A 410 -4.85 10.03 1.79
CA ASN A 410 -5.80 8.99 2.24
C ASN A 410 -6.96 9.64 3.00
N ILE A 411 -8.01 10.01 2.26
CA ILE A 411 -9.13 10.82 2.75
C ILE A 411 -10.46 10.06 2.78
N HIS A 412 -10.46 8.75 2.67
CA HIS A 412 -11.67 7.92 2.55
C HIS A 412 -12.69 8.22 3.65
N LEU A 413 -12.24 8.32 4.91
CA LEU A 413 -13.11 8.58 6.05
C LEU A 413 -13.79 9.96 6.00
N THR A 414 -13.23 10.94 5.30
CA THR A 414 -13.83 12.27 5.15
C THR A 414 -15.03 12.29 4.20
N SER A 415 -15.20 11.25 3.39
CA SER A 415 -16.27 11.16 2.41
C SER A 415 -17.52 10.42 2.91
N HIS A 416 -17.50 9.85 4.11
CA HIS A 416 -18.60 9.04 4.64
C HIS A 416 -19.90 9.84 4.85
N HIS A 417 -19.81 11.12 5.17
CA HIS A 417 -20.97 12.02 5.37
C HIS A 417 -21.17 12.95 4.15
N ARG A 418 -20.97 12.43 2.93
CA ARG A 418 -21.12 13.16 1.66
C ARG A 418 -20.06 14.23 1.40
N GLY A 419 -18.98 14.30 2.19
CA GLY A 419 -17.86 15.19 1.92
C GLY A 419 -17.29 14.92 0.53
N ARG A 420 -17.09 15.98 -0.28
CA ARG A 420 -16.52 15.85 -1.63
C ARG A 420 -15.07 16.31 -1.62
N PRO A 421 -14.13 15.45 -1.99
CA PRO A 421 -12.72 15.84 -2.12
C PRO A 421 -12.55 17.04 -3.07
N VAL A 422 -11.62 17.92 -2.74
CA VAL A 422 -11.29 19.11 -3.53
C VAL A 422 -9.97 18.90 -4.23
N TRP A 423 -9.93 19.16 -5.54
CA TRP A 423 -8.70 19.08 -6.31
C TRP A 423 -7.75 20.22 -5.96
N SER A 424 -6.45 19.92 -5.77
CA SER A 424 -5.37 20.88 -5.59
C SER A 424 -4.37 20.75 -6.75
N ASP A 425 -4.19 21.81 -7.51
CA ASP A 425 -3.21 21.85 -8.60
C ASP A 425 -1.77 21.83 -8.08
N ASP A 426 -1.50 22.41 -6.91
CA ASP A 426 -0.17 22.48 -6.30
C ASP A 426 0.46 21.10 -6.05
N ILE A 427 -0.36 20.14 -5.67
CA ILE A 427 0.06 18.75 -5.39
C ILE A 427 -0.51 17.76 -6.41
N ALA A 428 -1.27 18.23 -7.39
CA ALA A 428 -1.98 17.44 -8.39
C ALA A 428 -2.70 16.24 -7.79
N ALA A 429 -3.46 16.45 -6.70
CA ALA A 429 -4.18 15.41 -5.97
C ALA A 429 -5.44 15.96 -5.31
N PHE A 430 -6.34 15.04 -4.92
CA PHE A 430 -7.52 15.39 -4.15
C PHE A 430 -7.18 15.55 -2.67
N CYS A 431 -7.55 16.69 -2.11
CA CYS A 431 -7.47 17.02 -0.68
C CYS A 431 -8.80 16.77 0.05
N PRO A 432 -8.78 16.73 1.40
CA PRO A 432 -10.00 16.59 2.19
C PRO A 432 -11.01 17.69 1.88
N PRO A 433 -12.32 17.37 1.95
CA PRO A 433 -13.36 18.38 1.81
C PRO A 433 -13.35 19.36 3.01
N THR A 434 -13.88 20.56 2.79
CA THR A 434 -14.09 21.56 3.86
C THR A 434 -15.28 21.21 4.76
N ASP A 435 -16.23 20.42 4.24
CA ASP A 435 -17.49 20.00 4.84
C ASP A 435 -17.51 18.50 5.17
N GLY A 436 -16.43 17.97 5.69
CA GLY A 436 -16.31 16.57 6.12
C GLY A 436 -17.15 16.24 7.37
N PRO A 437 -17.04 15.00 7.90
CA PRO A 437 -17.75 14.57 9.11
C PRO A 437 -17.49 15.50 10.29
N ALA A 438 -18.56 15.86 11.02
CA ALA A 438 -18.46 16.75 12.16
C ALA A 438 -17.49 16.21 13.22
N GLY A 439 -16.60 17.05 13.73
CA GLY A 439 -15.59 16.69 14.73
C GLY A 439 -14.37 15.92 14.19
N LEU A 440 -14.31 15.64 12.88
CA LEU A 440 -13.15 15.06 12.23
C LEU A 440 -12.27 16.15 11.61
N SER A 441 -11.02 16.23 12.04
CA SER A 441 -9.96 17.05 11.44
C SER A 441 -8.96 16.17 10.69
N VAL A 442 -8.17 16.76 9.78
CA VAL A 442 -7.17 16.03 8.98
C VAL A 442 -5.79 16.67 9.15
N ALA A 443 -4.73 15.86 9.23
CA ALA A 443 -3.35 16.35 9.37
C ALA A 443 -2.35 15.50 8.57
N GLY A 444 -1.15 16.03 8.38
CA GLY A 444 -0.04 15.37 7.69
C GLY A 444 -0.29 15.18 6.21
N ALA A 445 0.20 14.08 5.65
CA ALA A 445 0.08 13.81 4.22
C ALA A 445 -1.38 13.58 3.78
N ALA A 446 -2.27 13.16 4.67
CA ALA A 446 -3.71 13.13 4.41
C ALA A 446 -4.32 14.53 4.17
N LEU A 447 -3.67 15.60 4.65
CA LEU A 447 -4.03 16.98 4.35
C LEU A 447 -3.27 17.55 3.13
N GLY A 448 -2.41 16.76 2.49
CA GLY A 448 -1.55 17.23 1.40
C GLY A 448 -0.17 17.75 1.85
N SER A 449 0.17 17.63 3.13
CA SER A 449 1.49 18.03 3.66
C SER A 449 2.46 16.85 3.62
N PHE A 450 3.22 16.74 2.51
CA PHE A 450 4.06 15.56 2.25
C PHE A 450 5.46 15.62 2.89
N THR A 451 5.88 16.74 3.49
CA THR A 451 7.16 16.83 4.21
C THR A 451 7.02 16.30 5.64
N THR A 452 8.10 15.75 6.21
CA THR A 452 8.09 15.28 7.60
C THR A 452 7.90 16.43 8.59
N ALA A 453 8.56 17.56 8.37
CA ALA A 453 8.37 18.77 9.18
C ALA A 453 6.91 19.26 9.15
N GLY A 454 6.31 19.32 7.96
CA GLY A 454 4.91 19.69 7.79
C GLY A 454 3.94 18.71 8.46
N ALA A 455 4.21 17.40 8.37
CA ALA A 455 3.41 16.37 9.03
C ALA A 455 3.45 16.51 10.56
N LEU A 456 4.63 16.63 11.15
CA LEU A 456 4.81 16.85 12.60
C LEU A 456 4.07 18.11 13.06
N SER A 457 4.31 19.25 12.38
CA SER A 457 3.72 20.54 12.72
C SER A 457 2.20 20.53 12.58
N SER A 458 1.66 19.99 11.48
CA SER A 458 0.19 19.95 11.27
C SER A 458 -0.50 19.03 12.26
N GLY A 459 0.10 17.87 12.60
CA GLY A 459 -0.42 16.97 13.62
C GLY A 459 -0.56 17.62 14.98
N ALA A 460 0.52 18.24 15.46
CA ALA A 460 0.51 18.97 16.73
C ALA A 460 -0.48 20.15 16.74
N LYS A 461 -0.50 20.95 15.66
CA LYS A 461 -1.42 22.09 15.54
C LYS A 461 -2.89 21.66 15.55
N LYS A 462 -3.25 20.64 14.80
CA LYS A 462 -4.64 20.14 14.75
C LYS A 462 -5.06 19.50 16.07
N ALA A 463 -4.17 18.80 16.76
CA ALA A 463 -4.44 18.29 18.10
C ALA A 463 -4.65 19.45 19.11
N THR A 464 -3.83 20.50 19.05
CA THR A 464 -3.99 21.69 19.88
C THR A 464 -5.38 22.31 19.73
N VAL A 465 -5.82 22.54 18.49
CA VAL A 465 -7.17 23.10 18.21
C VAL A 465 -8.28 22.20 18.75
N ALA A 466 -8.18 20.88 18.50
CA ALA A 466 -9.18 19.93 19.00
C ALA A 466 -9.27 19.91 20.53
N LEU A 467 -8.14 20.04 21.23
CA LEU A 467 -8.08 20.08 22.69
C LEU A 467 -8.69 21.38 23.25
N GLU A 468 -8.40 22.53 22.63
CA GLU A 468 -9.01 23.83 23.00
C GLU A 468 -10.53 23.79 22.86
N GLU A 469 -11.04 23.22 21.76
CA GLU A 469 -12.47 23.01 21.55
C GLU A 469 -13.12 22.10 22.62
N LEU A 470 -12.35 21.17 23.18
CA LEU A 470 -12.76 20.27 24.26
C LEU A 470 -12.61 20.89 25.68
N GLY A 471 -12.05 22.11 25.77
CA GLY A 471 -11.84 22.81 27.03
C GLY A 471 -10.55 22.43 27.78
N PHE A 472 -9.66 21.66 27.16
CA PHE A 472 -8.31 21.37 27.70
C PHE A 472 -7.39 22.58 27.50
N LYS A 473 -6.33 22.67 28.31
CA LYS A 473 -5.21 23.60 28.10
C LYS A 473 -4.10 22.85 27.40
N PRO A 474 -3.86 23.09 26.09
CA PRO A 474 -2.87 22.32 25.35
C PRO A 474 -1.45 22.56 25.91
N THR A 475 -0.73 21.47 26.12
CA THR A 475 0.67 21.50 26.50
C THR A 475 1.52 21.31 25.25
N LYS A 476 2.49 22.21 25.01
CA LYS A 476 3.41 22.08 23.88
C LYS A 476 4.25 20.82 24.01
N ALA A 477 4.22 19.96 23.00
CA ALA A 477 5.20 18.90 22.86
C ALA A 477 6.46 19.44 22.17
N VAL A 478 7.63 19.00 22.61
CA VAL A 478 8.88 19.25 21.91
C VAL A 478 8.94 18.32 20.71
N LEU A 479 8.84 18.90 19.52
CA LEU A 479 8.92 18.16 18.26
C LEU A 479 10.34 18.24 17.70
N PRO A 480 10.82 17.19 17.04
CA PRO A 480 12.14 17.23 16.41
C PRO A 480 12.12 18.15 15.19
N GLU A 481 13.24 18.77 14.92
CA GLU A 481 13.48 19.42 13.62
C GLU A 481 13.60 18.35 12.53
N ALA A 482 12.95 18.59 11.41
CA ALA A 482 12.90 17.68 10.29
C ALA A 482 13.09 18.45 8.98
N GLU A 483 13.55 17.74 7.95
CA GLU A 483 13.65 18.30 6.61
C GLU A 483 12.26 18.72 6.11
N GLY A 484 12.20 19.97 5.63
CA GLY A 484 10.99 20.61 5.10
C GLY A 484 11.00 20.80 3.58
N THR A 485 11.93 20.19 2.86
CA THR A 485 12.05 20.35 1.41
C THR A 485 10.83 19.79 0.69
N ILE A 486 10.11 20.65 -0.02
CA ILE A 486 8.94 20.26 -0.80
C ILE A 486 9.39 19.46 -2.02
N THR A 487 8.81 18.30 -2.21
CA THR A 487 9.05 17.45 -3.38
C THR A 487 8.43 18.10 -4.61
N LYS A 488 9.26 18.47 -5.59
CA LYS A 488 8.76 18.93 -6.89
C LYS A 488 8.15 17.78 -7.66
N MET A 489 7.00 18.01 -8.28
CA MET A 489 6.28 17.03 -9.08
C MET A 489 5.71 17.67 -10.34
N THR A 490 5.75 16.95 -11.46
CA THR A 490 5.06 17.32 -12.69
C THR A 490 3.93 16.35 -12.94
N PRO A 491 2.66 16.79 -13.15
CA PRO A 491 1.54 15.90 -13.43
C PRO A 491 1.82 15.04 -14.67
N PHE A 492 1.85 13.72 -14.47
CA PHE A 492 2.04 12.74 -15.54
C PHE A 492 1.54 11.37 -15.09
N TRP A 493 0.49 10.86 -15.71
CA TRP A 493 -0.20 9.65 -15.21
C TRP A 493 -0.07 8.44 -16.13
N TYR A 494 0.15 8.63 -17.44
CA TYR A 494 0.37 7.52 -18.36
C TYR A 494 1.20 7.94 -19.57
N VAL A 495 1.87 6.97 -20.16
CA VAL A 495 2.68 7.14 -21.39
C VAL A 495 1.77 6.93 -22.60
N GLU A 496 1.65 7.95 -23.44
CA GLU A 496 0.82 7.89 -24.64
C GLU A 496 1.29 6.84 -25.65
N GLY A 497 0.35 6.34 -26.47
CA GLY A 497 0.65 5.35 -27.50
C GLY A 497 0.76 3.90 -27.00
N CYS A 498 0.70 3.66 -25.68
CA CYS A 498 0.73 2.32 -25.12
C CYS A 498 -0.60 1.58 -25.35
N SER A 499 -0.53 0.34 -25.80
CA SER A 499 -1.72 -0.49 -26.06
C SER A 499 -2.23 -1.19 -24.81
N ARG A 500 -1.35 -1.62 -23.93
CA ARG A 500 -1.64 -2.35 -22.68
C ARG A 500 -1.02 -1.67 -21.48
N ALA A 501 -1.49 -0.48 -21.14
CA ALA A 501 -1.18 0.24 -19.91
C ALA A 501 -2.29 -0.02 -18.88
N TRP A 502 -1.94 -0.65 -17.76
CA TRP A 502 -2.86 -1.06 -16.70
C TRP A 502 -3.09 0.10 -15.75
N LEU A 503 -4.35 0.46 -15.52
CA LEU A 503 -4.80 1.47 -14.55
C LEU A 503 -5.26 0.81 -13.25
N ASP A 504 -6.05 -0.26 -13.35
CA ASP A 504 -6.46 -1.07 -12.23
C ASP A 504 -5.93 -2.50 -12.44
N GLN A 505 -4.93 -2.86 -11.64
CA GLN A 505 -4.30 -4.19 -11.71
C GLN A 505 -5.12 -5.25 -10.98
N GLN A 506 -6.01 -4.88 -10.06
CA GLN A 506 -6.86 -5.81 -9.35
C GLN A 506 -7.98 -6.35 -10.26
N ASN A 507 -8.60 -5.48 -11.06
CA ASN A 507 -9.71 -5.83 -11.94
C ASN A 507 -9.32 -5.94 -13.42
N ASP A 508 -8.04 -5.86 -13.73
CA ASP A 508 -7.51 -5.93 -15.11
C ASP A 508 -8.10 -4.86 -16.06
N VAL A 509 -8.14 -3.59 -15.61
CA VAL A 509 -8.61 -2.46 -16.41
C VAL A 509 -7.43 -1.70 -17.02
N THR A 510 -7.48 -1.49 -18.32
CA THR A 510 -6.45 -0.76 -19.09
C THR A 510 -6.91 0.64 -19.49
N VAL A 511 -5.97 1.48 -19.94
CA VAL A 511 -6.28 2.77 -20.58
C VAL A 511 -7.21 2.57 -21.79
N LYS A 512 -7.03 1.48 -22.54
CA LYS A 512 -7.89 1.14 -23.68
C LYS A 512 -9.35 0.88 -23.25
N ASP A 513 -9.57 0.19 -22.13
CA ASP A 513 -10.91 -0.05 -21.60
C ASP A 513 -11.60 1.26 -21.19
N VAL A 514 -10.87 2.18 -20.55
CA VAL A 514 -11.40 3.49 -20.20
C VAL A 514 -11.75 4.32 -21.43
N LYS A 515 -10.87 4.35 -22.45
CA LYS A 515 -11.16 5.03 -23.72
C LYS A 515 -12.37 4.44 -24.44
N LEU A 516 -12.51 3.10 -24.48
CA LEU A 516 -13.65 2.42 -25.06
C LEU A 516 -14.95 2.77 -24.31
N SER A 517 -14.93 2.72 -22.98
CA SER A 517 -16.09 3.08 -22.16
C SER A 517 -16.56 4.52 -22.42
N HIS A 518 -15.61 5.46 -22.56
CA HIS A 518 -15.93 6.84 -22.89
C HIS A 518 -16.56 6.97 -24.29
N GLN A 519 -16.03 6.26 -25.29
CA GLN A 519 -16.61 6.20 -26.63
C GLN A 519 -18.04 5.64 -26.64
N GLU A 520 -18.35 4.72 -25.74
CA GLU A 520 -19.68 4.12 -25.55
C GLU A 520 -20.57 4.96 -24.61
N ASN A 521 -20.20 6.21 -24.35
CA ASN A 521 -20.96 7.20 -23.59
C ASN A 521 -21.05 6.95 -22.06
N PHE A 522 -20.14 6.15 -21.49
CA PHE A 522 -19.99 6.02 -20.04
C PHE A 522 -19.07 7.13 -19.51
N VAL A 523 -19.56 8.38 -19.51
CA VAL A 523 -18.76 9.58 -19.17
C VAL A 523 -18.61 9.77 -17.67
N SER A 524 -19.63 9.39 -16.89
CA SER A 524 -19.55 9.46 -15.43
C SER A 524 -18.59 8.41 -14.89
N VAL A 525 -17.67 8.82 -14.01
CA VAL A 525 -16.68 7.92 -13.37
C VAL A 525 -17.35 6.74 -12.68
N GLU A 526 -18.50 6.94 -12.02
CA GLU A 526 -19.27 5.87 -11.37
C GLU A 526 -19.79 4.84 -12.36
N HIS A 527 -20.30 5.28 -13.50
CA HIS A 527 -20.79 4.37 -14.54
C HIS A 527 -19.64 3.68 -15.27
N LEU A 528 -18.57 4.43 -15.59
CA LEU A 528 -17.37 3.89 -16.22
C LEU A 528 -16.76 2.78 -15.34
N LYS A 529 -16.58 3.02 -14.04
CA LYS A 529 -16.06 2.06 -13.08
C LYS A 529 -16.86 0.75 -13.02
N ARG A 530 -18.20 0.84 -13.15
CA ARG A 530 -19.06 -0.36 -13.14
C ARG A 530 -19.07 -1.09 -14.49
N TYR A 531 -18.72 -0.39 -15.56
CA TYR A 531 -18.70 -0.94 -16.91
C TYR A 531 -17.37 -1.62 -17.24
N THR A 532 -16.24 -1.13 -16.68
CA THR A 532 -14.91 -1.71 -16.87
C THR A 532 -14.62 -2.86 -15.90
#